data_e8316045150e5407e2ea64c1446adc77
#
_entry.id   e8316045150e5407e2ea64c1446adc77
#
_cell.length_a   1.000
_cell.length_b   1.000
_cell.length_c   1.000
_cell.angle_alpha   90.00
_cell.angle_beta   90.00
_cell.angle_gamma   90.00
#
_symmetry.space_group_name_H-M   'P 1'
#
loop_
_entity.id
_entity.type
_entity.pdbx_description
1 polymer ?
#
loop_
_entity_poly.entity_id
_entity_poly.type
_entity_poly.pdbx_seq_one_letter_code
_entity_poly.pdbx_strand_id
1 'polypeptide(L)' 'MISRELLKILACPKCKGDVKEQGMFIVCNNCKLAYPVLDGDVPDMLIEDAWSLERARKASFKHKLKL' A
#
# COMPACT_ATOMS: atom_id res chain seq x y z
N MET A 1 -4.48 -5.75 -9.70
CA MET A 1 -5.03 -4.45 -9.26
C MET A 1 -6.14 -4.69 -8.25
N ILE A 2 -6.23 -3.81 -7.28
CA ILE A 2 -7.26 -3.90 -6.23
C ILE A 2 -8.55 -3.26 -6.75
N SER A 3 -9.70 -3.88 -6.47
CA SER A 3 -10.99 -3.32 -6.86
C SER A 3 -11.26 -2.01 -6.11
N ARG A 4 -12.05 -1.13 -6.72
CA ARG A 4 -12.43 0.13 -6.08
C ARG A 4 -13.23 -0.10 -4.80
N GLU A 5 -14.05 -1.17 -4.80
CA GLU A 5 -14.83 -1.51 -3.61
C GLU A 5 -13.93 -1.89 -2.45
N LEU A 6 -12.88 -2.65 -2.72
CA LEU A 6 -11.93 -3.01 -1.69
C LEU A 6 -11.18 -1.78 -1.16
N LEU A 7 -10.78 -0.87 -2.06
CA LEU A 7 -10.11 0.36 -1.66
C LEU A 7 -10.97 1.24 -0.75
N LYS A 8 -12.28 1.26 -0.97
CA LYS A 8 -13.18 2.05 -0.13
C LYS A 8 -13.24 1.57 1.32
N ILE A 9 -13.05 0.27 1.54
CA ILE A 9 -13.09 -0.29 2.88
C ILE A 9 -11.70 -0.45 3.51
N LEU A 10 -10.64 -0.27 2.71
CA LEU A 10 -9.29 -0.28 3.23
C LEU A 10 -8.98 1.01 3.96
N ALA A 11 -8.28 0.89 5.07
CA ALA A 11 -7.80 2.03 5.81
C ALA A 11 -6.38 1.76 6.29
N CYS A 12 -5.61 2.83 6.48
CA CYS A 12 -4.26 2.69 7.02
C CYS A 12 -4.34 2.08 8.43
N PRO A 13 -3.65 0.96 8.69
CA PRO A 13 -3.70 0.32 10.00
C PRO A 13 -3.08 1.17 11.11
N LYS A 14 -2.27 2.17 10.74
CA LYS A 14 -1.62 3.04 11.74
C LYS A 14 -2.48 4.24 12.11
N CYS A 15 -3.05 4.94 11.14
CA CYS A 15 -3.81 6.16 11.39
C CYS A 15 -5.31 6.03 11.12
N LYS A 16 -5.72 4.92 10.54
CA LYS A 16 -7.11 4.65 10.14
C LYS A 16 -7.66 5.65 9.13
N GLY A 17 -6.77 6.33 8.43
CA GLY A 17 -7.15 7.28 7.38
C GLY A 17 -7.31 6.62 6.02
N ASP A 18 -7.69 7.43 5.03
CA ASP A 18 -7.87 6.95 3.66
C ASP A 18 -6.55 6.55 3.02
N VAL A 19 -6.62 5.55 2.17
CA VAL A 19 -5.47 5.09 1.39
C VAL A 19 -5.81 5.11 -0.08
N LYS A 20 -4.77 5.12 -0.92
CA LYS A 20 -4.92 5.12 -2.38
C LYS A 20 -3.99 4.08 -2.99
N GLU A 21 -4.45 3.46 -4.08
CA GLU A 21 -3.61 2.58 -4.86
C GLU A 21 -2.66 3.42 -5.72
N GLN A 22 -1.37 3.09 -5.67
CA GLN A 22 -0.38 3.75 -6.50
C GLN A 22 0.65 2.72 -6.95
N GLY A 23 0.66 2.38 -8.23
CA GLY A 23 1.51 1.32 -8.75
C GLY A 23 1.18 0.00 -8.08
N MET A 24 2.17 -0.63 -7.47
CA MET A 24 2.02 -1.89 -6.75
C MET A 24 1.89 -1.69 -5.25
N PHE A 25 1.47 -0.51 -4.81
CA PHE A 25 1.35 -0.18 -3.40
C PHE A 25 0.02 0.48 -3.09
N ILE A 26 -0.39 0.33 -1.84
CA ILE A 26 -1.46 1.13 -1.24
C ILE A 26 -0.78 2.19 -0.38
N VAL A 27 -1.01 3.45 -0.70
CA VAL A 27 -0.29 4.56 -0.08
C VAL A 27 -1.16 5.31 0.90
N CYS A 28 -0.63 5.56 2.09
CA CYS A 28 -1.24 6.45 3.06
C CYS A 28 -0.40 7.75 3.12
N ASN A 29 -0.97 8.84 2.63
CA ASN A 29 -0.28 10.13 2.64
C ASN A 29 -0.14 10.71 4.03
N ASN A 30 -1.05 10.36 4.93
CA ASN A 30 -1.01 10.86 6.30
C ASN A 30 0.16 10.30 7.09
N CYS A 31 0.40 9.01 6.96
CA CYS A 31 1.52 8.33 7.63
C CYS A 31 2.78 8.30 6.78
N LYS A 32 2.68 8.66 5.50
CA LYS A 32 3.75 8.56 4.52
C LYS A 32 4.29 7.13 4.43
N LEU A 33 3.37 6.18 4.38
CA LEU A 33 3.67 4.76 4.26
C LEU A 33 3.08 4.18 2.99
N ALA A 34 3.74 3.16 2.47
CA ALA A 34 3.28 2.44 1.29
C ALA A 34 3.21 0.95 1.64
N TYR A 35 2.04 0.35 1.48
CA TYR A 35 1.82 -1.06 1.77
C TYR A 35 1.85 -1.85 0.47
N PRO A 36 2.76 -2.83 0.34
CA PRO A 36 2.89 -3.57 -0.92
C PRO A 36 1.64 -4.41 -1.21
N VAL A 37 1.25 -4.43 -2.47
CA VAL A 37 0.17 -5.30 -2.96
C VAL A 37 0.83 -6.55 -3.51
N LEU A 38 0.54 -7.70 -2.91
CA LEU A 38 1.16 -8.97 -3.27
C LEU A 38 0.29 -9.70 -4.30
N ASP A 39 0.93 -10.38 -5.24
CA ASP A 39 0.25 -11.14 -6.30
C ASP A 39 -0.86 -10.35 -7.02
N GLY A 40 -0.69 -9.05 -7.10
CA GLY A 40 -1.59 -8.18 -7.83
C GLY A 40 -2.86 -7.75 -7.10
N ASP A 41 -3.36 -8.54 -6.18
CA ASP A 41 -4.67 -8.27 -5.54
C ASP A 41 -4.69 -8.34 -4.03
N VAL A 42 -3.62 -8.81 -3.40
CA VAL A 42 -3.61 -9.00 -1.94
C VAL A 42 -2.76 -7.90 -1.29
N PRO A 43 -3.39 -6.89 -0.68
CA PRO A 43 -2.62 -5.84 -0.02
C PRO A 43 -2.04 -6.33 1.30
N ASP A 44 -0.75 -6.09 1.49
CA ASP A 44 -0.10 -6.38 2.76
C ASP A 44 -0.21 -5.15 3.65
N MET A 45 -1.21 -5.14 4.50
CA MET A 45 -1.54 -4.00 5.35
C MET A 45 -0.92 -4.08 6.74
N LEU A 46 0.16 -4.83 6.88
CA LEU A 46 0.90 -4.90 8.13
C LEU A 46 1.84 -3.70 8.26
N ILE A 47 1.77 -3.01 9.38
CA ILE A 47 2.64 -1.85 9.62
C ILE A 47 4.11 -2.27 9.55
N GLU A 48 4.42 -3.46 10.02
CA GLU A 48 5.78 -4.00 10.02
C GLU A 48 6.36 -4.18 8.61
N ASP A 49 5.48 -4.46 7.64
CA ASP A 49 5.88 -4.68 6.25
C ASP A 49 5.74 -3.44 5.39
N ALA A 50 5.26 -2.34 5.95
CA ALA A 50 5.08 -1.11 5.20
C ALA A 50 6.42 -0.48 4.82
N TRP A 51 6.48 0.00 3.58
CA TRP A 51 7.64 0.76 3.14
C TRP A 51 7.41 2.24 3.46
N SER A 52 8.48 2.98 3.65
CA SER A 52 8.37 4.43 3.68
C SER A 52 7.95 4.92 2.30
N LEU A 53 7.19 6.01 2.25
CA LEU A 53 6.76 6.57 0.97
C LEU A 53 7.96 6.93 0.09
N GLU A 54 9.02 7.42 0.69
CA GLU A 54 10.24 7.76 -0.03
C GLU A 54 10.86 6.52 -0.68
N ARG A 55 10.94 5.42 0.04
CA ARG A 55 11.46 4.16 -0.49
C ARG A 55 10.63 3.66 -1.66
N ALA A 56 9.30 3.74 -1.54
CA ALA A 56 8.40 3.33 -2.60
C ALA A 56 8.57 4.20 -3.85
N ARG A 57 8.76 5.51 -3.66
CA ARG A 57 9.01 6.42 -4.78
C ARG A 57 10.30 6.08 -5.51
N LYS A 58 11.37 5.78 -4.78
CA LYS A 58 12.65 5.38 -5.37
C LYS A 58 12.54 4.10 -6.18
N ALA A 59 11.62 3.22 -5.78
CA ALA A 59 11.35 1.98 -6.51
C ALA A 59 10.29 2.17 -7.59
N SER A 60 9.86 3.40 -7.86
CA SER A 60 8.80 3.73 -8.81
C SER A 60 7.50 2.97 -8.50
N PHE A 61 7.21 2.78 -7.23
CA PHE A 61 6.04 2.05 -6.73
C PHE A 61 5.95 0.63 -7.27
N LYS A 62 7.09 -0.04 -7.38
CA LYS A 62 7.17 -1.42 -7.80
C LYS A 62 7.93 -2.24 -6.75
N HIS A 63 7.59 -3.52 -6.67
CA HIS A 63 8.30 -4.44 -5.79
C HIS A 63 8.28 -5.84 -6.40
N LYS A 64 9.09 -6.73 -5.83
CA LYS A 64 9.17 -8.13 -6.27
C LYS A 64 8.66 -9.11 -5.21
N LEU A 65 7.91 -8.59 -4.24
CA LEU A 65 7.38 -9.41 -3.16
C LEU A 65 6.21 -10.27 -3.66
N LYS A 66 6.12 -11.47 -3.12
CA LYS A 66 5.04 -12.41 -3.45
C LYS A 66 4.54 -13.08 -2.18
N LEU A 67 3.34 -13.59 -2.25
CA LEU A 67 2.80 -14.41 -1.16
C LEU A 67 3.60 -15.69 -0.97
#